data_869b4e2564a05e770a1561e7a0b924f4
#
_entry.id   869b4e2564a05e770a1561e7a0b924f4
#
_cell.length_a   1.000
_cell.length_b   1.000
_cell.length_c   1.000
_cell.angle_alpha   90.00
_cell.angle_beta   90.00
_cell.angle_gamma   90.00
#
_symmetry.space_group_name_H-M   'P 1'
#
loop_
_entity.id
_entity.type
_entity.pdbx_description
1 polymer ?
#
loop_
_entity_poly.entity_id
_entity_poly.type
_entity_poly.pdbx_seq_one_letter_code
_entity_poly.pdbx_strand_id
1 'polypeptide(L)'
;LICVVSVFSVIFAMLNIKNTNILSGIYVLNIDVSNMTKEEALKKVDNIINEKLTSDITLKYNDYETIVNNSQFGIQFDNQKAISNAYNVGKENNIVVNNYKILFAKLHKINIEPELIINSETLQNKIREISAKLPNAVVENSYYIEGNKLIIVKGKKRKQTK
;
A
#
# COMPACT_ATOMS: atom_id res chain seq x y z
N LEU A 1 -9.17 -7.54 43.32
CA LEU A 1 -9.07 -7.99 41.93
C LEU A 1 -8.89 -6.83 40.95
N ILE A 2 -9.80 -5.82 40.96
CA ILE A 2 -9.78 -4.66 40.04
C ILE A 2 -8.46 -3.89 40.13
N CYS A 3 -7.97 -3.57 41.32
CA CYS A 3 -6.68 -2.86 41.50
C CYS A 3 -5.49 -3.63 40.90
N VAL A 4 -5.49 -4.95 41.06
CA VAL A 4 -4.43 -5.80 40.51
C VAL A 4 -4.44 -5.76 38.99
N VAL A 5 -5.63 -5.93 38.38
CA VAL A 5 -5.78 -5.85 36.91
C VAL A 5 -5.39 -4.48 36.40
N SER A 6 -5.73 -3.38 37.08
CA SER A 6 -5.34 -2.02 36.71
C SER A 6 -3.83 -1.82 36.72
N VAL A 7 -3.13 -2.31 37.76
CA VAL A 7 -1.66 -2.22 37.86
C VAL A 7 -1.00 -3.01 36.72
N PHE A 8 -1.44 -4.26 36.46
CA PHE A 8 -0.91 -5.03 35.33
C PHE A 8 -1.17 -4.36 33.97
N SER A 9 -2.34 -3.75 33.78
CA SER A 9 -2.67 -3.00 32.57
C SER A 9 -1.71 -1.84 32.33
N VAL A 10 -1.39 -1.07 33.38
CA VAL A 10 -0.42 0.04 33.31
C VAL A 10 0.98 -0.45 32.98
N ILE A 11 1.45 -1.50 33.68
CA ILE A 11 2.78 -2.08 33.43
C ILE A 11 2.88 -2.60 32.01
N PHE A 12 1.87 -3.31 31.53
CA PHE A 12 1.82 -3.86 30.16
C PHE A 12 1.91 -2.74 29.09
N ALA A 13 1.14 -1.65 29.27
CA ALA A 13 1.20 -0.51 28.37
C ALA A 13 2.59 0.17 28.39
N MET A 14 3.18 0.36 29.59
CA MET A 14 4.50 0.98 29.74
C MET A 14 5.62 0.16 29.08
N LEU A 15 5.59 -1.16 29.19
CA LEU A 15 6.55 -2.04 28.53
C LEU A 15 6.45 -1.92 27.01
N ASN A 16 5.23 -1.80 26.50
CA ASN A 16 5.04 -1.66 25.06
C ASN A 16 5.45 -0.28 24.52
N ILE A 17 5.18 0.80 25.25
CA ILE A 17 5.62 2.15 24.87
C ILE A 17 7.15 2.25 24.78
N LYS A 18 7.86 1.56 25.67
CA LYS A 18 9.33 1.50 25.67
C LYS A 18 9.90 0.55 24.60
N ASN A 19 9.07 -0.28 23.99
CA ASN A 19 9.52 -1.19 22.94
C ASN A 19 9.89 -0.42 21.67
N THR A 20 11.12 -0.58 21.22
CA THR A 20 11.65 0.05 20.01
C THR A 20 11.24 -0.66 18.71
N ASN A 21 10.60 -1.82 18.83
CA ASN A 21 10.16 -2.61 17.70
C ASN A 21 8.67 -2.46 17.41
N ILE A 22 8.29 -2.79 16.19
CA ILE A 22 6.90 -2.93 15.76
C ILE A 22 6.27 -4.11 16.51
N LEU A 23 5.00 -4.00 16.86
CA LEU A 23 4.27 -5.07 17.52
C LEU A 23 4.18 -6.34 16.67
N SER A 24 4.09 -7.48 17.35
CA SER A 24 3.73 -8.75 16.70
C SER A 24 2.33 -8.68 16.08
N GLY A 25 2.15 -9.27 14.91
CA GLY A 25 0.87 -9.30 14.17
C GLY A 25 0.61 -8.07 13.30
N ILE A 26 1.60 -7.19 13.10
CA ILE A 26 1.51 -6.04 12.21
C ILE A 26 2.09 -6.37 10.83
N TYR A 27 1.35 -5.99 9.81
CA TYR A 27 1.69 -6.18 8.39
C TYR A 27 1.59 -4.85 7.65
N VAL A 28 2.40 -4.66 6.62
CA VAL A 28 2.30 -3.54 5.66
C VAL A 28 2.18 -4.14 4.27
N LEU A 29 1.11 -3.86 3.54
CA LEU A 29 0.79 -4.51 2.24
C LEU A 29 0.88 -6.05 2.30
N ASN A 30 0.38 -6.64 3.39
CA ASN A 30 0.49 -8.07 3.69
C ASN A 30 1.94 -8.59 3.88
N ILE A 31 2.93 -7.71 3.97
CA ILE A 31 4.31 -8.05 4.33
C ILE A 31 4.41 -8.03 5.86
N ASP A 32 4.80 -9.14 6.46
CA ASP A 32 4.99 -9.23 7.91
C ASP A 32 6.17 -8.37 8.36
N VAL A 33 5.90 -7.37 9.21
CA VAL A 33 6.89 -6.48 9.81
C VAL A 33 6.96 -6.62 11.33
N SER A 34 6.37 -7.70 11.86
CA SER A 34 6.31 -8.00 13.29
C SER A 34 7.71 -8.06 13.91
N ASN A 35 7.85 -7.46 15.09
CA ASN A 35 9.06 -7.45 15.92
C ASN A 35 10.30 -6.79 15.27
N MET A 36 10.15 -6.13 14.14
CA MET A 36 11.23 -5.41 13.45
C MET A 36 11.38 -3.98 13.97
N THR A 37 12.57 -3.42 13.88
CA THR A 37 12.79 -1.97 13.99
C THR A 37 12.16 -1.26 12.79
N LYS A 38 12.00 0.06 12.86
CA LYS A 38 11.50 0.85 11.72
C LYS A 38 12.37 0.68 10.48
N GLU A 39 13.68 0.68 10.68
CA GLU A 39 14.68 0.59 9.62
C GLU A 39 14.65 -0.77 8.91
N GLU A 40 14.60 -1.86 9.69
CA GLU A 40 14.48 -3.22 9.15
C GLU A 40 13.17 -3.41 8.38
N ALA A 41 12.07 -2.93 8.94
CA ALA A 41 10.75 -3.02 8.32
C ALA A 41 10.69 -2.21 7.02
N LEU A 42 11.20 -0.97 7.01
CA LEU A 42 11.25 -0.12 5.82
C LEU A 42 12.07 -0.79 4.72
N LYS A 43 13.28 -1.25 5.04
CA LYS A 43 14.14 -1.94 4.08
C LYS A 43 13.47 -3.18 3.48
N LYS A 44 12.78 -3.97 4.31
CA LYS A 44 12.07 -5.17 3.86
C LYS A 44 10.92 -4.82 2.92
N VAL A 45 10.09 -3.84 3.32
CA VAL A 45 8.93 -3.41 2.54
C VAL A 45 9.37 -2.78 1.22
N ASP A 46 10.38 -1.88 1.25
CA ASP A 46 10.92 -1.24 0.05
C ASP A 46 11.47 -2.27 -0.94
N ASN A 47 12.23 -3.26 -0.49
CA ASN A 47 12.77 -4.30 -1.37
C ASN A 47 11.65 -5.07 -2.08
N ILE A 48 10.64 -5.52 -1.36
CA ILE A 48 9.53 -6.30 -1.94
C ILE A 48 8.68 -5.44 -2.87
N ILE A 49 8.40 -4.19 -2.49
CA ILE A 49 7.60 -3.28 -3.31
C ILE A 49 8.37 -2.89 -4.57
N ASN A 50 9.66 -2.55 -4.46
CA ASN A 50 10.49 -2.21 -5.62
C ASN A 50 10.58 -3.38 -6.60
N GLU A 51 10.76 -4.61 -6.12
CA GLU A 51 10.72 -5.79 -6.98
C GLU A 51 9.42 -5.89 -7.77
N LYS A 52 8.27 -5.67 -7.11
CA LYS A 52 6.96 -5.67 -7.77
C LYS A 52 6.76 -4.48 -8.71
N LEU A 53 7.21 -3.27 -8.32
CA LEU A 53 7.09 -2.07 -9.14
C LEU A 53 8.04 -2.08 -10.36
N THR A 54 9.14 -2.83 -10.30
CA THR A 54 10.06 -3.01 -11.43
C THR A 54 9.75 -4.23 -12.28
N SER A 55 8.72 -5.01 -11.92
CA SER A 55 8.30 -6.16 -12.70
C SER A 55 7.60 -5.73 -13.99
N ASP A 56 7.69 -6.58 -14.99
CA ASP A 56 6.98 -6.42 -16.25
C ASP A 56 5.55 -6.91 -16.13
N ILE A 57 4.62 -6.16 -16.70
CA ILE A 57 3.22 -6.55 -16.87
C ILE A 57 2.87 -6.69 -18.35
N THR A 58 2.08 -7.68 -18.67
CA THR A 58 1.57 -7.88 -20.00
C THR A 58 0.18 -7.24 -20.13
N LEU A 59 0.09 -6.25 -21.00
CA LEU A 59 -1.18 -5.60 -21.34
C LEU A 59 -1.75 -6.24 -22.60
N LYS A 60 -3.01 -6.72 -22.54
CA LYS A 60 -3.71 -7.35 -23.67
C LYS A 60 -4.94 -6.54 -24.06
N TYR A 61 -5.10 -6.32 -25.35
CA TYR A 61 -6.29 -5.71 -25.93
C TYR A 61 -6.63 -6.38 -27.28
N ASN A 62 -7.69 -7.18 -27.31
CA ASN A 62 -8.00 -8.08 -28.41
C ASN A 62 -6.78 -8.97 -28.73
N ASP A 63 -6.30 -8.93 -29.98
CA ASP A 63 -5.12 -9.68 -30.45
C ASP A 63 -3.80 -8.91 -30.23
N TYR A 64 -3.87 -7.70 -29.67
CA TYR A 64 -2.70 -6.90 -29.35
C TYR A 64 -2.22 -7.20 -27.93
N GLU A 65 -0.92 -7.48 -27.81
CA GLU A 65 -0.24 -7.70 -26.55
C GLU A 65 1.01 -6.85 -26.48
N THR A 66 1.24 -6.19 -25.35
CA THR A 66 2.47 -5.42 -25.10
C THR A 66 2.94 -5.63 -23.69
N ILE A 67 4.26 -5.67 -23.52
CA ILE A 67 4.90 -5.76 -22.21
C ILE A 67 5.32 -4.35 -21.78
N VAL A 68 4.98 -3.99 -20.57
CA VAL A 68 5.30 -2.68 -19.99
C VAL A 68 5.85 -2.89 -18.59
N ASN A 69 6.94 -2.22 -18.26
CA ASN A 69 7.48 -2.23 -16.90
C ASN A 69 6.64 -1.33 -15.99
N ASN A 70 6.25 -1.84 -14.81
CA ASN A 70 5.43 -1.13 -13.86
C ASN A 70 6.00 0.22 -13.42
N SER A 71 7.33 0.33 -13.31
CA SER A 71 8.01 1.58 -12.92
C SER A 71 7.73 2.76 -13.85
N GLN A 72 7.33 2.48 -15.10
CA GLN A 72 7.04 3.49 -16.11
C GLN A 72 5.71 4.23 -15.89
N PHE A 73 4.87 3.76 -14.97
CA PHE A 73 3.59 4.41 -14.65
C PHE A 73 3.70 5.53 -13.62
N GLY A 74 4.88 5.74 -13.02
CA GLY A 74 5.09 6.79 -12.02
C GLY A 74 4.31 6.56 -10.72
N ILE A 75 4.11 5.29 -10.36
CA ILE A 75 3.41 4.86 -9.15
C ILE A 75 4.45 4.63 -8.04
N GLN A 76 4.19 5.19 -6.87
CA GLN A 76 5.00 5.02 -5.66
C GLN A 76 4.09 4.81 -4.45
N PHE A 77 4.64 4.25 -3.39
CA PHE A 77 3.96 4.10 -2.10
C PHE A 77 4.71 4.87 -1.02
N ASP A 78 3.97 5.55 -0.14
CA ASP A 78 4.56 6.17 1.06
C ASP A 78 4.82 5.10 2.14
N ASN A 79 5.86 4.30 1.90
CA ASN A 79 6.25 3.23 2.80
C ASN A 79 6.74 3.78 4.13
N GLN A 80 7.38 4.95 4.15
CA GLN A 80 7.91 5.57 5.35
C GLN A 80 6.78 5.94 6.32
N LYS A 81 5.72 6.54 5.81
CA LYS A 81 4.52 6.84 6.60
C LYS A 81 3.83 5.56 7.08
N ALA A 82 3.69 4.56 6.21
CA ALA A 82 3.09 3.28 6.59
C ALA A 82 3.88 2.57 7.70
N ILE A 83 5.20 2.53 7.62
CA ILE A 83 6.05 1.95 8.67
C ILE A 83 5.97 2.77 9.97
N SER A 84 5.89 4.10 9.88
CA SER A 84 5.67 4.94 11.06
C SER A 84 4.33 4.62 11.73
N ASN A 85 3.26 4.48 10.95
CA ASN A 85 1.94 4.07 11.45
C ASN A 85 2.00 2.67 12.08
N ALA A 86 2.69 1.72 11.44
CA ALA A 86 2.90 0.37 11.96
C ALA A 86 3.60 0.36 13.33
N TYR A 87 4.64 1.16 13.46
CA TYR A 87 5.39 1.31 14.70
C TYR A 87 4.54 1.91 15.83
N ASN A 88 3.64 2.84 15.49
CA ASN A 88 2.84 3.58 16.45
C ASN A 88 1.61 2.80 16.94
N VAL A 89 1.28 1.66 16.33
CA VAL A 89 0.20 0.80 16.84
C VAL A 89 0.45 0.43 18.30
N GLY A 90 -0.50 0.77 19.16
CA GLY A 90 -0.43 0.50 20.60
C GLY A 90 0.52 1.40 21.40
N LYS A 91 1.02 2.52 20.83
CA LYS A 91 1.94 3.44 21.48
C LYS A 91 1.45 4.89 21.60
N GLU A 92 0.50 5.31 20.78
CA GLU A 92 0.07 6.73 20.67
C GLU A 92 -1.19 7.09 21.45
N ASN A 93 -1.96 6.09 21.88
CA ASN A 93 -3.27 6.31 22.50
C ASN A 93 -3.20 6.19 24.02
N ASN A 94 -4.36 6.36 24.68
CA ASN A 94 -4.46 6.06 26.10
C ASN A 94 -4.20 4.58 26.39
N ILE A 95 -3.93 4.26 27.66
CA ILE A 95 -3.57 2.91 28.13
C ILE A 95 -4.57 1.85 27.70
N VAL A 96 -5.87 2.14 27.75
CA VAL A 96 -6.92 1.17 27.42
C VAL A 96 -6.90 0.83 25.94
N VAL A 97 -6.84 1.87 25.09
CA VAL A 97 -6.80 1.69 23.63
C VAL A 97 -5.49 1.03 23.19
N ASN A 98 -4.37 1.39 23.81
CA ASN A 98 -3.08 0.76 23.50
C ASN A 98 -3.11 -0.74 23.84
N ASN A 99 -3.56 -1.10 25.03
CA ASN A 99 -3.66 -2.50 25.45
C ASN A 99 -4.61 -3.30 24.55
N TYR A 100 -5.75 -2.69 24.16
CA TYR A 100 -6.65 -3.31 23.21
C TYR A 100 -5.98 -3.56 21.86
N LYS A 101 -5.28 -2.56 21.29
CA LYS A 101 -4.57 -2.70 20.02
C LYS A 101 -3.47 -3.76 20.08
N ILE A 102 -2.74 -3.85 21.19
CA ILE A 102 -1.69 -4.86 21.39
C ILE A 102 -2.29 -6.27 21.40
N LEU A 103 -3.37 -6.48 22.15
CA LEU A 103 -4.04 -7.77 22.21
C LEU A 103 -4.70 -8.13 20.87
N PHE A 104 -5.34 -7.14 20.24
CA PHE A 104 -5.97 -7.32 18.95
C PHE A 104 -4.94 -7.71 17.87
N ALA A 105 -3.79 -7.04 17.81
CA ALA A 105 -2.73 -7.36 16.86
C ALA A 105 -2.20 -8.79 17.01
N LYS A 106 -2.13 -9.29 18.24
CA LYS A 106 -1.70 -10.68 18.50
C LYS A 106 -2.71 -11.73 18.05
N LEU A 107 -4.01 -11.43 18.14
CA LEU A 107 -5.09 -12.36 17.81
C LEU A 107 -5.54 -12.23 16.35
N HIS A 108 -5.50 -11.01 15.83
CA HIS A 108 -5.94 -10.64 14.49
C HIS A 108 -4.84 -9.83 13.83
N LYS A 109 -4.44 -10.22 12.64
CA LYS A 109 -3.47 -9.45 11.85
C LYS A 109 -3.97 -8.05 11.58
N ILE A 110 -3.12 -7.04 11.83
CA ILE A 110 -3.39 -5.65 11.43
C ILE A 110 -2.57 -5.37 10.19
N ASN A 111 -3.23 -5.17 9.06
CA ASN A 111 -2.57 -4.79 7.82
C ASN A 111 -2.69 -3.28 7.61
N ILE A 112 -1.56 -2.62 7.42
CA ILE A 112 -1.48 -1.19 7.15
C ILE A 112 -1.19 -1.00 5.67
N GLU A 113 -2.02 -0.20 5.02
CA GLU A 113 -1.85 0.13 3.62
C GLU A 113 -1.14 1.49 3.49
N PRO A 114 -0.01 1.59 2.78
CA PRO A 114 0.63 2.85 2.48
C PRO A 114 -0.22 3.68 1.54
N GLU A 115 -0.08 4.99 1.64
CA GLU A 115 -0.69 5.91 0.68
C GLU A 115 -0.05 5.73 -0.69
N LEU A 116 -0.89 5.74 -1.71
CA LEU A 116 -0.48 5.65 -3.09
C LEU A 116 -0.14 7.07 -3.60
N ILE A 117 1.08 7.23 -4.09
CA ILE A 117 1.55 8.46 -4.72
C ILE A 117 1.64 8.22 -6.22
N ILE A 118 0.90 9.00 -7.01
CA ILE A 118 0.87 8.87 -8.46
C ILE A 118 1.35 10.16 -9.10
N ASN A 119 2.38 10.06 -9.93
CA ASN A 119 2.74 11.15 -10.83
C ASN A 119 1.78 11.13 -12.03
N SER A 120 0.78 12.02 -11.98
CA SER A 120 -0.30 12.07 -12.99
C SER A 120 0.23 12.34 -14.40
N GLU A 121 1.28 13.15 -14.55
CA GLU A 121 1.88 13.46 -15.84
C GLU A 121 2.56 12.22 -16.44
N THR A 122 3.39 11.55 -15.65
CA THR A 122 4.07 10.31 -16.08
C THR A 122 3.06 9.23 -16.46
N LEU A 123 2.04 9.05 -15.63
CA LEU A 123 0.96 8.09 -15.89
C LEU A 123 0.22 8.41 -17.20
N GLN A 124 -0.18 9.68 -17.40
CA GLN A 124 -0.88 10.10 -18.63
C GLN A 124 -0.02 9.89 -19.88
N ASN A 125 1.25 10.29 -19.81
CA ASN A 125 2.17 10.14 -20.94
C ASN A 125 2.35 8.66 -21.30
N LYS A 126 2.47 7.78 -20.28
CA LYS A 126 2.59 6.34 -20.52
C LYS A 126 1.32 5.74 -21.10
N ILE A 127 0.16 6.14 -20.61
CA ILE A 127 -1.13 5.71 -21.17
C ILE A 127 -1.26 6.17 -22.64
N ARG A 128 -0.90 7.41 -22.97
CA ARG A 128 -0.92 7.92 -24.36
C ARG A 128 0.03 7.12 -25.26
N GLU A 129 1.25 6.86 -24.80
CA GLU A 129 2.22 6.04 -25.54
C GLU A 129 1.66 4.65 -25.87
N ILE A 130 1.09 3.98 -24.88
CA ILE A 130 0.48 2.65 -25.05
C ILE A 130 -0.73 2.73 -25.99
N SER A 131 -1.59 3.72 -25.80
CA SER A 131 -2.80 3.92 -26.62
C SER A 131 -2.47 4.17 -28.08
N ALA A 132 -1.39 4.91 -28.36
CA ALA A 132 -0.94 5.19 -29.72
C ALA A 132 -0.46 3.93 -30.47
N LYS A 133 -0.03 2.91 -29.75
CA LYS A 133 0.42 1.62 -30.32
C LYS A 133 -0.72 0.62 -30.54
N LEU A 134 -1.92 0.90 -30.00
CA LEU A 134 -3.06 -0.01 -30.15
C LEU A 134 -3.60 0.04 -31.58
N PRO A 135 -3.84 -1.12 -32.22
CA PRO A 135 -4.50 -1.19 -33.52
C PRO A 135 -5.94 -0.66 -33.37
N ASN A 136 -6.33 0.31 -34.17
CA ASN A 136 -7.61 1.05 -34.09
C ASN A 136 -7.79 1.83 -32.77
N ALA A 137 -6.80 2.65 -32.45
CA ALA A 137 -6.75 3.44 -31.23
C ALA A 137 -8.11 4.06 -30.87
N VAL A 138 -8.62 3.66 -29.71
CA VAL A 138 -9.86 4.21 -29.18
C VAL A 138 -9.60 5.65 -28.77
N VAL A 139 -10.33 6.59 -29.34
CA VAL A 139 -10.29 7.98 -28.98
C VAL A 139 -10.85 8.13 -27.56
N GLU A 140 -10.03 8.65 -26.66
CA GLU A 140 -10.35 9.03 -25.28
C GLU A 140 -10.71 7.91 -24.30
N ASN A 141 -9.67 7.34 -23.71
CA ASN A 141 -9.79 6.68 -22.42
C ASN A 141 -9.58 7.73 -21.30
N SER A 142 -10.51 7.84 -20.37
CA SER A 142 -10.34 8.59 -19.15
C SER A 142 -10.02 7.66 -17.99
N TYR A 143 -9.32 8.17 -16.99
CA TYR A 143 -9.12 7.45 -15.73
C TYR A 143 -9.39 8.40 -14.57
N TYR A 144 -9.78 7.85 -13.45
CA TYR A 144 -9.87 8.56 -12.20
C TYR A 144 -9.46 7.66 -11.04
N ILE A 145 -9.10 8.26 -9.93
CA ILE A 145 -8.69 7.56 -8.72
C ILE A 145 -9.84 7.64 -7.73
N GLU A 146 -10.27 6.50 -7.24
CA GLU A 146 -11.28 6.39 -6.19
C GLU A 146 -10.66 5.63 -5.00
N GLY A 147 -10.36 6.37 -3.94
CA GLY A 147 -9.60 5.85 -2.81
C GLY A 147 -8.19 5.38 -3.25
N ASN A 148 -7.84 4.11 -2.99
CA ASN A 148 -6.57 3.47 -3.39
C ASN A 148 -6.65 2.66 -4.69
N LYS A 149 -7.68 2.88 -5.51
CA LYS A 149 -7.90 2.14 -6.76
C LYS A 149 -7.83 3.08 -7.96
N LEU A 150 -7.05 2.68 -8.96
CA LEU A 150 -7.07 3.32 -10.27
C LEU A 150 -8.23 2.72 -11.08
N ILE A 151 -9.20 3.56 -11.46
CA ILE A 151 -10.32 3.18 -12.31
C ILE A 151 -10.07 3.71 -13.71
N ILE A 152 -10.00 2.81 -14.69
CA ILE A 152 -9.83 3.13 -16.09
C ILE A 152 -11.19 3.04 -16.79
N VAL A 153 -11.69 4.17 -17.30
CA VAL A 153 -12.94 4.24 -18.05
C VAL A 153 -12.64 4.05 -19.53
N LYS A 154 -13.21 3.00 -20.09
CA LYS A 154 -13.04 2.63 -21.49
C LYS A 154 -13.85 3.57 -22.40
N GLY A 155 -13.19 4.31 -23.28
CA GLY A 155 -13.87 5.15 -24.30
C GLY A 155 -14.62 4.32 -25.36
N LYS A 156 -15.60 4.93 -26.01
CA LYS A 156 -16.37 4.27 -27.09
C LYS A 156 -15.59 4.34 -28.43
N LYS A 157 -15.57 3.23 -29.16
CA LYS A 157 -15.07 3.19 -30.55
C LYS A 157 -15.83 4.23 -31.40
N ARG A 158 -15.12 5.11 -32.09
CA ARG A 158 -15.71 5.93 -33.15
C ARG A 158 -16.05 4.98 -34.32
N LYS A 159 -17.34 4.80 -34.63
CA LYS A 159 -17.73 4.16 -35.89
C LYS A 159 -17.21 5.01 -37.04
N GLN A 160 -16.29 4.48 -37.84
CA GLN A 160 -16.02 5.07 -39.13
C GLN A 160 -17.26 4.84 -39.97
N THR A 161 -18.03 5.86 -40.24
CA THR A 161 -19.00 5.90 -41.31
C THR A 161 -18.22 5.93 -42.64
N LYS A 162 -18.37 4.90 -43.43
CA LYS A 162 -17.93 4.90 -44.83
C LYS A 162 -18.63 5.99 -45.61
#